data_e3bfe83dfb898dc53bb7c3234979a1ed
#
_entry.id   e3bfe83dfb898dc53bb7c3234979a1ed
#
_cell.length_a   1.000
_cell.length_b   1.000
_cell.length_c   1.000
_cell.angle_alpha   90.00
_cell.angle_beta   90.00
_cell.angle_gamma   90.00
#
_symmetry.space_group_name_H-M   'P 1'
#
loop_
_entity.id
_entity.type
_entity.pdbx_description
1 polymer ?
#
loop_
_entity_poly.entity_id
_entity_poly.type
_entity_poly.pdbx_seq_one_letter_code
_entity_poly.pdbx_strand_id
1 'polypeptide(L)'
;MKDCPTFKELESLYPELQPGGRFKPSECRPRYKVAIIIPYRDREEHLRIFLHNIHPMLMRQHIDYGIYVIEQAGSNRFNRAMLMNIGYVEALKQYSYDCFIFHDVDLIPEDDRNLYTCPEQPRHMSVAVNTMQYRLPYKDIFGGVSALTKHHMESVNGFSNQFWGWGGEDDDMSNRIRHHGYKISRYPANIARYYMLTHKKDNPNPDRYKKLYKGRTRYKTDGLNSLTYKRLDLILKKLYTWVVVEINPS
;
A
#
# COMPACT_ATOMS: atom_id res chain seq x y z
N MET A 1 1.98 17.51 -11.02
CA MET A 1 2.10 16.08 -10.69
C MET A 1 3.51 15.50 -10.82
N LYS A 2 4.39 16.05 -11.68
CA LYS A 2 5.75 15.50 -11.90
C LYS A 2 6.86 16.31 -11.24
N ASP A 3 6.52 17.37 -10.52
CA ASP A 3 7.51 18.12 -9.77
C ASP A 3 8.13 17.19 -8.71
N CYS A 4 9.45 17.16 -8.69
CA CYS A 4 10.24 16.31 -7.82
C CYS A 4 11.09 17.16 -6.86
N PRO A 5 10.47 17.81 -5.87
CA PRO A 5 11.22 18.59 -4.89
C PRO A 5 12.12 17.67 -4.05
N THR A 6 13.14 18.23 -3.46
CA THR A 6 13.99 17.54 -2.49
C THR A 6 13.21 17.24 -1.21
N PHE A 7 13.67 16.30 -0.39
CA PHE A 7 13.05 16.03 0.91
C PHE A 7 13.01 17.29 1.79
N LYS A 8 14.07 18.10 1.79
CA LYS A 8 14.13 19.35 2.57
C LYS A 8 13.06 20.36 2.14
N GLU A 9 12.83 20.50 0.84
CA GLU A 9 11.77 21.36 0.31
C GLU A 9 10.39 20.82 0.71
N LEU A 10 10.15 19.50 0.60
CA LEU A 10 8.91 18.86 1.04
C LEU A 10 8.64 19.05 2.54
N GLU A 11 9.65 18.90 3.37
CA GLU A 11 9.54 19.11 4.82
C GLU A 11 9.13 20.56 5.15
N SER A 12 9.60 21.52 4.35
CA SER A 12 9.24 22.95 4.49
C SER A 12 7.82 23.25 4.01
N LEU A 13 7.29 22.48 3.04
CA LEU A 13 5.92 22.62 2.53
C LEU A 13 4.86 22.12 3.54
N TYR A 14 5.22 21.20 4.42
CA TYR A 14 4.27 20.54 5.35
C TYR A 14 4.72 20.69 6.82
N PRO A 15 4.77 21.93 7.36
CA PRO A 15 5.22 22.18 8.74
C PRO A 15 4.32 21.53 9.79
N GLU A 16 3.02 21.34 9.49
CA GLU A 16 2.00 20.76 10.36
C GLU A 16 2.12 19.24 10.57
N LEU A 17 2.92 18.56 9.76
CA LEU A 17 3.17 17.13 9.94
C LEU A 17 3.90 16.86 11.25
N GLN A 18 3.41 15.89 11.98
CA GLN A 18 4.09 15.30 13.14
C GLN A 18 5.18 14.31 12.67
N PRO A 19 6.19 14.00 13.53
CA PRO A 19 7.18 12.97 13.21
C PRO A 19 6.54 11.66 12.75
N GLY A 20 7.14 11.03 11.74
CA GLY A 20 6.60 9.83 11.08
C GLY A 20 5.58 10.13 9.98
N GLY A 21 5.51 11.38 9.48
CA GLY A 21 4.58 11.78 8.42
C GLY A 21 3.12 11.67 8.85
N ARG A 22 2.86 11.89 10.14
CA ARG A 22 1.52 11.83 10.70
C ARG A 22 0.83 13.18 10.64
N PHE A 23 -0.44 13.14 10.32
CA PHE A 23 -1.33 14.30 10.35
C PHE A 23 -2.65 13.93 11.01
N LYS A 24 -3.18 14.86 11.81
CA LYS A 24 -4.52 14.78 12.37
C LYS A 24 -5.17 16.16 12.27
N PRO A 25 -6.33 16.28 11.62
CA PRO A 25 -7.02 17.57 11.53
C PRO A 25 -7.37 18.09 12.93
N SER A 26 -7.19 19.40 13.15
CA SER A 26 -7.50 20.08 14.41
C SER A 26 -8.94 20.62 14.44
N GLU A 27 -9.48 20.99 13.29
CA GLU A 27 -10.77 21.65 13.14
C GLU A 27 -11.97 20.68 13.11
N CYS A 28 -11.72 19.38 13.02
CA CYS A 28 -12.79 18.38 13.03
C CYS A 28 -12.36 17.07 13.67
N ARG A 29 -13.33 16.24 14.06
CA ARG A 29 -13.07 14.86 14.50
C ARG A 29 -13.01 13.94 13.28
N PRO A 30 -11.84 13.38 12.94
CA PRO A 30 -11.71 12.46 11.81
C PRO A 30 -12.52 11.18 12.07
N ARG A 31 -13.17 10.67 11.03
CA ARG A 31 -13.96 9.43 11.10
C ARG A 31 -13.08 8.18 11.03
N TYR A 32 -11.91 8.29 10.39
CA TYR A 32 -11.02 7.16 10.11
C TYR A 32 -9.60 7.50 10.53
N LYS A 33 -8.91 6.49 11.04
CA LYS A 33 -7.47 6.49 11.28
C LYS A 33 -6.83 5.57 10.26
N VAL A 34 -6.02 6.13 9.37
CA VAL A 34 -5.57 5.46 8.15
C VAL A 34 -4.06 5.32 8.11
N ALA A 35 -3.56 4.10 7.96
CA ALA A 35 -2.16 3.84 7.64
C ALA A 35 -1.99 3.67 6.13
N ILE A 36 -1.10 4.46 5.51
CA ILE A 36 -0.69 4.28 4.12
C ILE A 36 0.60 3.46 4.13
N ILE A 37 0.53 2.25 3.58
CA ILE A 37 1.64 1.27 3.58
C ILE A 37 2.26 1.21 2.19
N ILE A 38 3.56 1.50 2.10
CA ILE A 38 4.29 1.59 0.84
C ILE A 38 5.43 0.57 0.85
N PRO A 39 5.30 -0.57 0.15
CA PRO A 39 6.43 -1.44 -0.15
C PRO A 39 7.49 -0.69 -0.96
N TYR A 40 8.74 -0.74 -0.52
CA TYR A 40 9.76 0.15 -1.05
C TYR A 40 11.11 -0.54 -1.23
N ARG A 41 11.81 -0.21 -2.31
CA ARG A 41 13.25 -0.39 -2.53
C ARG A 41 13.74 0.47 -3.70
N ASP A 42 14.77 1.28 -3.47
CA ASP A 42 15.50 2.03 -4.51
C ASP A 42 14.63 2.89 -5.46
N ARG A 43 13.65 3.63 -4.90
CA ARG A 43 12.70 4.46 -5.65
C ARG A 43 12.60 5.89 -5.08
N GLU A 44 13.75 6.50 -4.73
CA GLU A 44 13.76 7.78 -4.03
C GLU A 44 13.02 8.90 -4.78
N GLU A 45 13.24 9.04 -6.09
CA GLU A 45 12.56 10.02 -6.92
C GLU A 45 11.03 9.80 -6.89
N HIS A 46 10.58 8.55 -7.06
CA HIS A 46 9.15 8.22 -7.00
C HIS A 46 8.57 8.52 -5.61
N LEU A 47 9.31 8.22 -4.55
CA LEU A 47 8.87 8.53 -3.18
C LEU A 47 8.69 10.03 -2.96
N ARG A 48 9.62 10.86 -3.45
CA ARG A 48 9.52 12.32 -3.35
C ARG A 48 8.31 12.86 -4.10
N ILE A 49 8.10 12.42 -5.34
CA ILE A 49 6.93 12.79 -6.16
C ILE A 49 5.64 12.32 -5.46
N PHE A 50 5.62 11.09 -4.96
CA PHE A 50 4.48 10.54 -4.23
C PHE A 50 4.13 11.39 -3.00
N LEU A 51 5.10 11.66 -2.14
CA LEU A 51 4.90 12.45 -0.92
C LEU A 51 4.41 13.87 -1.21
N HIS A 52 4.94 14.49 -2.28
CA HIS A 52 4.51 15.81 -2.74
C HIS A 52 3.02 15.88 -3.13
N ASN A 53 2.50 14.81 -3.69
CA ASN A 53 1.11 14.75 -4.15
C ASN A 53 0.15 14.20 -3.08
N ILE A 54 0.59 13.21 -2.28
CA ILE A 54 -0.32 12.51 -1.38
C ILE A 54 -0.63 13.28 -0.10
N HIS A 55 0.36 13.97 0.51
CA HIS A 55 0.13 14.71 1.75
C HIS A 55 -0.96 15.77 1.60
N PRO A 56 -0.91 16.71 0.63
CA PRO A 56 -1.93 17.74 0.51
C PRO A 56 -3.31 17.17 0.17
N MET A 57 -3.37 16.05 -0.57
CA MET A 57 -4.63 15.37 -0.85
C MET A 57 -5.26 14.79 0.41
N LEU A 58 -4.49 14.06 1.24
CA LEU A 58 -4.98 13.46 2.48
C LEU A 58 -5.41 14.53 3.51
N MET A 59 -4.68 15.65 3.58
CA MET A 59 -5.03 16.79 4.42
C MET A 59 -6.39 17.39 4.00
N ARG A 60 -6.61 17.62 2.69
CA ARG A 60 -7.92 18.10 2.18
C ARG A 60 -9.06 17.11 2.44
N GLN A 61 -8.78 15.83 2.54
CA GLN A 61 -9.77 14.81 2.92
C GLN A 61 -10.03 14.74 4.44
N HIS A 62 -9.36 15.55 5.26
CA HIS A 62 -9.51 15.63 6.73
C HIS A 62 -9.35 14.26 7.42
N ILE A 63 -8.34 13.48 7.01
CA ILE A 63 -8.07 12.15 7.53
C ILE A 63 -7.01 12.22 8.64
N ASP A 64 -7.18 11.45 9.73
CA ASP A 64 -6.10 11.14 10.67
C ASP A 64 -5.25 10.02 10.04
N TYR A 65 -4.04 10.33 9.56
CA TYR A 65 -3.23 9.37 8.83
C TYR A 65 -1.77 9.33 9.25
N GLY A 66 -1.09 8.23 8.89
CA GLY A 66 0.36 8.10 8.89
C GLY A 66 0.85 7.36 7.66
N ILE A 67 2.04 7.72 7.15
CA ILE A 67 2.67 7.10 5.99
C ILE A 67 3.83 6.21 6.45
N TYR A 68 3.82 4.96 6.02
CA TYR A 68 4.81 3.94 6.36
C TYR A 68 5.51 3.44 5.10
N VAL A 69 6.78 3.74 4.97
CA VAL A 69 7.65 3.24 3.89
C VAL A 69 8.38 2.01 4.42
N ILE A 70 8.04 0.85 3.86
CA ILE A 70 8.58 -0.44 4.30
C ILE A 70 9.64 -0.88 3.30
N GLU A 71 10.90 -0.70 3.67
CA GLU A 71 12.04 -0.96 2.81
C GLU A 71 12.58 -2.36 3.00
N GLN A 72 12.64 -3.12 1.90
CA GLN A 72 13.31 -4.40 1.87
C GLN A 72 14.82 -4.20 1.73
N ALA A 73 15.59 -4.58 2.76
CA ALA A 73 17.04 -4.63 2.71
C ALA A 73 17.55 -5.86 1.94
N GLY A 74 18.83 -5.78 1.53
CA GLY A 74 19.51 -6.88 0.84
C GLY A 74 19.14 -7.01 -0.64
N SER A 75 19.67 -8.08 -1.28
CA SER A 75 19.58 -8.31 -2.72
C SER A 75 18.57 -9.37 -3.15
N ASN A 76 17.85 -9.99 -2.20
CA ASN A 76 16.79 -10.96 -2.51
C ASN A 76 15.74 -10.34 -3.45
N ARG A 77 15.05 -11.19 -4.23
CA ARG A 77 13.91 -10.71 -5.03
C ARG A 77 12.93 -9.96 -4.16
N PHE A 78 12.35 -8.90 -4.70
CA PHE A 78 11.40 -8.06 -3.97
C PHE A 78 10.13 -8.85 -3.62
N ASN A 79 9.68 -8.75 -2.36
CA ASN A 79 8.44 -9.38 -1.92
C ASN A 79 7.44 -8.32 -1.45
N ARG A 80 6.74 -7.73 -2.42
CA ARG A 80 5.75 -6.68 -2.21
C ARG A 80 4.68 -7.08 -1.18
N ALA A 81 4.15 -8.27 -1.28
CA ALA A 81 3.08 -8.79 -0.43
C ALA A 81 3.52 -8.91 1.04
N MET A 82 4.70 -9.46 1.26
CA MET A 82 5.27 -9.60 2.60
C MET A 82 5.55 -8.23 3.25
N LEU A 83 6.03 -7.26 2.46
CA LEU A 83 6.23 -5.89 2.93
C LEU A 83 4.91 -5.21 3.31
N MET A 84 3.81 -5.51 2.62
CA MET A 84 2.47 -5.04 2.99
C MET A 84 2.02 -5.61 4.33
N ASN A 85 2.22 -6.91 4.56
CA ASN A 85 1.94 -7.55 5.86
C ASN A 85 2.80 -6.93 6.98
N ILE A 86 4.09 -6.72 6.73
CA ILE A 86 5.00 -6.08 7.69
C ILE A 86 4.53 -4.67 8.02
N GLY A 87 4.19 -3.89 7.00
CA GLY A 87 3.69 -2.53 7.19
C GLY A 87 2.41 -2.48 8.02
N TYR A 88 1.49 -3.41 7.80
CA TYR A 88 0.29 -3.57 8.63
C TYR A 88 0.65 -3.82 10.10
N VAL A 89 1.55 -4.77 10.37
CA VAL A 89 1.96 -5.12 11.73
C VAL A 89 2.72 -3.98 12.41
N GLU A 90 3.68 -3.35 11.70
CA GLU A 90 4.48 -2.26 12.27
C GLU A 90 3.66 -0.98 12.50
N ALA A 91 2.71 -0.67 11.63
CA ALA A 91 1.80 0.48 11.82
C ALA A 91 0.92 0.30 13.08
N LEU A 92 0.37 -0.89 13.30
CA LEU A 92 -0.44 -1.19 14.50
C LEU A 92 0.33 -1.12 15.81
N LYS A 93 1.66 -1.32 15.79
CA LYS A 93 2.53 -1.12 16.96
C LYS A 93 2.70 0.37 17.33
N GLN A 94 2.49 1.27 16.34
CA GLN A 94 2.69 2.72 16.54
C GLN A 94 1.39 3.45 16.88
N TYR A 95 0.26 3.04 16.29
CA TYR A 95 -1.01 3.72 16.45
C TYR A 95 -2.20 2.81 16.15
N SER A 96 -3.37 3.09 16.75
CA SER A 96 -4.59 2.30 16.56
C SER A 96 -5.31 2.65 15.25
N TYR A 97 -4.76 2.22 14.13
CA TYR A 97 -5.37 2.40 12.82
C TYR A 97 -6.56 1.45 12.61
N ASP A 98 -7.58 1.97 11.92
CA ASP A 98 -8.78 1.21 11.57
C ASP A 98 -8.76 0.77 10.11
N CYS A 99 -8.04 1.51 9.25
CA CYS A 99 -7.99 1.38 7.81
C CYS A 99 -6.55 1.37 7.32
N PHE A 100 -6.26 0.51 6.35
CA PHE A 100 -4.94 0.32 5.75
C PHE A 100 -5.05 0.48 4.25
N ILE A 101 -4.30 1.43 3.69
CA ILE A 101 -4.18 1.65 2.26
C ILE A 101 -2.82 1.09 1.83
N PHE A 102 -2.82 0.00 1.09
CA PHE A 102 -1.63 -0.60 0.48
C PHE A 102 -1.41 0.08 -0.86
N HIS A 103 -0.25 0.70 -1.03
CA HIS A 103 -0.04 1.67 -2.08
C HIS A 103 1.31 1.50 -2.78
N ASP A 104 1.32 1.37 -4.11
CA ASP A 104 2.54 1.38 -4.89
C ASP A 104 3.10 2.82 -4.96
N VAL A 105 4.40 2.98 -4.77
CA VAL A 105 5.08 4.28 -4.69
C VAL A 105 5.03 5.08 -6.00
N ASP A 106 4.77 4.42 -7.11
CA ASP A 106 4.74 5.00 -8.46
C ASP A 106 3.32 5.36 -8.96
N LEU A 107 2.30 5.17 -8.15
CA LEU A 107 0.92 5.52 -8.47
C LEU A 107 0.53 6.85 -7.80
N ILE A 108 0.24 7.87 -8.61
CA ILE A 108 -0.16 9.19 -8.13
C ILE A 108 -1.65 9.36 -8.36
N PRO A 109 -2.48 9.59 -7.30
CA PRO A 109 -3.90 9.84 -7.48
C PRO A 109 -4.15 11.14 -8.22
N GLU A 110 -5.14 11.16 -9.13
CA GLU A 110 -5.48 12.31 -9.96
C GLU A 110 -6.77 13.03 -9.49
N ASP A 111 -7.52 12.47 -8.54
CA ASP A 111 -8.82 13.02 -8.12
C ASP A 111 -9.02 12.88 -6.61
N ASP A 112 -9.21 14.01 -5.92
CA ASP A 112 -9.42 14.07 -4.46
C ASP A 112 -10.72 13.39 -4.00
N ARG A 113 -11.68 13.15 -4.89
CA ARG A 113 -12.91 12.40 -4.59
C ARG A 113 -12.67 10.90 -4.41
N ASN A 114 -11.49 10.40 -4.80
CA ASN A 114 -11.06 9.04 -4.50
C ASN A 114 -10.62 8.97 -3.02
N LEU A 115 -11.59 8.80 -2.13
CA LEU A 115 -11.36 8.91 -0.70
C LEU A 115 -10.46 7.79 -0.15
N TYR A 116 -9.42 8.18 0.58
CA TYR A 116 -8.50 7.27 1.25
C TYR A 116 -9.08 6.79 2.58
N THR A 117 -10.16 6.04 2.49
CA THR A 117 -10.92 5.46 3.60
C THR A 117 -11.29 4.01 3.29
N CYS A 118 -11.61 3.22 4.30
CA CYS A 118 -12.03 1.83 4.14
C CYS A 118 -13.56 1.71 4.22
N PRO A 119 -14.24 1.26 3.17
CA PRO A 119 -15.64 0.89 3.22
C PRO A 119 -15.85 -0.51 3.84
N GLU A 120 -17.11 -0.93 3.97
CA GLU A 120 -17.49 -2.26 4.48
C GLU A 120 -16.93 -3.43 3.66
N GLN A 121 -16.68 -3.22 2.39
CA GLN A 121 -16.08 -4.21 1.50
C GLN A 121 -14.66 -3.78 1.13
N PRO A 122 -13.69 -4.70 1.02
CA PRO A 122 -12.36 -4.38 0.49
C PRO A 122 -12.45 -3.58 -0.82
N ARG A 123 -11.66 -2.52 -0.95
CA ARG A 123 -11.74 -1.64 -2.11
C ARG A 123 -10.47 -1.64 -2.94
N HIS A 124 -10.59 -1.91 -4.24
CA HIS A 124 -9.56 -1.63 -5.22
C HIS A 124 -9.68 -0.17 -5.66
N MET A 125 -8.65 0.63 -5.40
CA MET A 125 -8.68 2.08 -5.56
C MET A 125 -8.13 2.55 -6.90
N SER A 126 -7.12 1.88 -7.46
CA SER A 126 -6.45 2.26 -8.73
C SER A 126 -7.14 1.61 -9.95
N VAL A 127 -8.41 1.95 -10.15
CA VAL A 127 -9.27 1.36 -11.20
C VAL A 127 -8.83 1.77 -12.61
N ALA A 128 -8.46 3.02 -12.78
CA ALA A 128 -8.14 3.64 -14.05
C ALA A 128 -6.72 4.24 -14.01
N VAL A 129 -5.76 3.54 -14.61
CA VAL A 129 -4.35 3.93 -14.65
C VAL A 129 -3.97 4.35 -16.08
N ASN A 130 -3.22 5.45 -16.22
CA ASN A 130 -2.82 6.00 -17.52
C ASN A 130 -2.12 4.98 -18.43
N THR A 131 -1.21 4.16 -17.91
CA THR A 131 -0.50 3.11 -18.65
C THR A 131 -1.41 1.98 -19.15
N MET A 132 -2.62 1.88 -18.61
CA MET A 132 -3.68 0.95 -18.99
C MET A 132 -4.82 1.67 -19.73
N GLN A 133 -4.53 2.82 -20.36
CA GLN A 133 -5.50 3.66 -21.07
C GLN A 133 -6.73 4.04 -20.22
N TYR A 134 -6.54 4.18 -18.91
CA TYR A 134 -7.59 4.45 -17.91
C TYR A 134 -8.75 3.44 -17.94
N ARG A 135 -8.46 2.19 -18.27
CA ARG A 135 -9.43 1.09 -18.26
C ARG A 135 -9.03 0.04 -17.25
N LEU A 136 -10.03 -0.58 -16.61
CA LEU A 136 -9.80 -1.71 -15.72
C LEU A 136 -9.32 -2.91 -16.57
N PRO A 137 -8.11 -3.46 -16.33
CA PRO A 137 -7.56 -4.55 -17.15
C PRO A 137 -8.40 -5.82 -17.13
N TYR A 138 -8.87 -6.20 -15.93
CA TYR A 138 -9.75 -7.35 -15.70
C TYR A 138 -10.52 -7.20 -14.38
N LYS A 139 -11.66 -7.89 -14.27
CA LYS A 139 -12.62 -7.74 -13.19
C LYS A 139 -12.04 -7.97 -11.79
N ASP A 140 -11.14 -8.94 -11.66
CA ASP A 140 -10.67 -9.45 -10.38
C ASP A 140 -9.36 -8.80 -9.90
N ILE A 141 -8.81 -7.84 -10.64
CA ILE A 141 -7.59 -7.11 -10.27
C ILE A 141 -7.73 -6.43 -8.91
N PHE A 142 -6.69 -6.55 -8.07
CA PHE A 142 -6.63 -5.91 -6.76
C PHE A 142 -5.27 -5.24 -6.50
N GLY A 143 -4.43 -5.11 -7.53
CA GLY A 143 -3.10 -4.51 -7.49
C GLY A 143 -3.08 -2.99 -7.47
N GLY A 144 -1.90 -2.42 -7.37
CA GLY A 144 -1.66 -0.98 -7.35
C GLY A 144 -2.01 -0.35 -6.01
N VAL A 145 -3.25 0.13 -5.85
CA VAL A 145 -3.73 0.74 -4.61
C VAL A 145 -5.00 0.05 -4.13
N SER A 146 -4.98 -0.42 -2.88
CA SER A 146 -6.12 -1.12 -2.27
C SER A 146 -6.33 -0.72 -0.83
N ALA A 147 -7.59 -0.75 -0.37
CA ALA A 147 -8.01 -0.40 0.98
C ALA A 147 -8.67 -1.59 1.68
N LEU A 148 -8.15 -1.94 2.86
CA LEU A 148 -8.69 -2.98 3.72
C LEU A 148 -8.78 -2.47 5.17
N THR A 149 -9.88 -2.80 5.85
CA THR A 149 -9.97 -2.57 7.29
C THR A 149 -9.07 -3.55 8.05
N LYS A 150 -8.80 -3.26 9.33
CA LYS A 150 -8.15 -4.21 10.23
C LYS A 150 -8.87 -5.57 10.21
N HIS A 151 -10.21 -5.56 10.29
CA HIS A 151 -11.02 -6.77 10.24
C HIS A 151 -10.84 -7.57 8.93
N HIS A 152 -10.79 -6.89 7.78
CA HIS A 152 -10.52 -7.55 6.49
C HIS A 152 -9.16 -8.25 6.50
N MET A 153 -8.10 -7.55 6.92
CA MET A 153 -6.74 -8.12 6.98
C MET A 153 -6.66 -9.34 7.87
N GLU A 154 -7.28 -9.30 9.05
CA GLU A 154 -7.33 -10.42 9.99
C GLU A 154 -8.14 -11.59 9.42
N SER A 155 -9.32 -11.32 8.84
CA SER A 155 -10.20 -12.35 8.27
C SER A 155 -9.54 -13.13 7.13
N VAL A 156 -8.82 -12.45 6.23
CA VAL A 156 -8.17 -13.09 5.07
C VAL A 156 -6.76 -13.60 5.39
N ASN A 157 -6.28 -13.42 6.63
CA ASN A 157 -4.90 -13.72 7.05
C ASN A 157 -3.84 -12.92 6.28
N GLY A 158 -4.17 -11.68 5.87
CA GLY A 158 -3.30 -10.80 5.10
C GLY A 158 -2.95 -11.32 3.71
N PHE A 159 -1.86 -10.80 3.15
CA PHE A 159 -1.30 -11.24 1.86
C PHE A 159 -0.48 -12.53 2.03
N SER A 160 -0.29 -13.27 0.93
CA SER A 160 0.64 -14.41 0.91
C SER A 160 2.09 -13.95 1.02
N ASN A 161 2.90 -14.61 1.85
CA ASN A 161 4.33 -14.34 1.99
C ASN A 161 5.19 -15.03 0.90
N GLN A 162 4.59 -15.82 0.01
CA GLN A 162 5.27 -16.72 -0.93
C GLN A 162 5.64 -16.07 -2.28
N PHE A 163 5.17 -14.85 -2.58
CA PHE A 163 5.37 -14.22 -3.90
C PHE A 163 6.64 -13.35 -3.91
N TRP A 164 7.74 -13.95 -4.38
CA TRP A 164 9.02 -13.29 -4.58
C TRP A 164 9.21 -12.88 -6.05
N GLY A 165 9.46 -11.60 -6.32
CA GLY A 165 9.45 -11.02 -7.66
C GLY A 165 8.05 -10.68 -8.14
N TRP A 166 7.92 -10.16 -9.36
CA TRP A 166 6.70 -9.54 -9.85
C TRP A 166 5.59 -10.55 -10.17
N GLY A 167 4.40 -10.26 -9.66
CA GLY A 167 3.09 -10.77 -10.12
C GLY A 167 2.50 -11.94 -9.33
N GLY A 168 1.18 -11.95 -9.25
CA GLY A 168 0.34 -12.97 -8.66
C GLY A 168 -0.06 -12.76 -7.21
N GLU A 169 0.59 -11.87 -6.47
CA GLU A 169 0.29 -11.59 -5.07
C GLU A 169 -1.04 -10.86 -4.88
N ASP A 170 -1.37 -9.97 -5.80
CA ASP A 170 -2.62 -9.21 -5.83
C ASP A 170 -3.80 -10.08 -6.28
N ASP A 171 -3.60 -10.97 -7.25
CA ASP A 171 -4.58 -11.98 -7.63
C ASP A 171 -4.83 -12.98 -6.49
N ASP A 172 -3.80 -13.38 -5.74
CA ASP A 172 -3.96 -14.23 -4.55
C ASP A 172 -4.80 -13.51 -3.48
N MET A 173 -4.53 -12.21 -3.22
CA MET A 173 -5.34 -11.43 -2.29
C MET A 173 -6.79 -11.30 -2.77
N SER A 174 -7.03 -11.04 -4.05
CA SER A 174 -8.37 -11.04 -4.65
C SER A 174 -9.10 -12.36 -4.42
N ASN A 175 -8.39 -13.48 -4.57
CA ASN A 175 -8.94 -14.81 -4.31
C ASN A 175 -9.25 -15.04 -2.83
N ARG A 176 -8.38 -14.58 -1.90
CA ARG A 176 -8.61 -14.64 -0.44
C ARG A 176 -9.86 -13.84 -0.04
N ILE A 177 -9.99 -12.60 -0.53
CA ILE A 177 -11.15 -11.74 -0.32
C ILE A 177 -12.45 -12.46 -0.69
N ARG A 178 -12.51 -13.03 -1.90
CA ARG A 178 -13.69 -13.76 -2.38
C ARG A 178 -13.95 -15.06 -1.63
N HIS A 179 -12.88 -15.77 -1.24
CA HIS A 179 -12.99 -17.00 -0.46
C HIS A 179 -13.65 -16.76 0.91
N HIS A 180 -13.43 -15.60 1.51
CA HIS A 180 -14.04 -15.20 2.79
C HIS A 180 -15.38 -14.47 2.62
N GLY A 181 -16.00 -14.53 1.44
CA GLY A 181 -17.34 -14.01 1.18
C GLY A 181 -17.40 -12.50 0.91
N TYR A 182 -16.26 -11.80 0.86
CA TYR A 182 -16.24 -10.39 0.54
C TYR A 182 -16.33 -10.13 -0.97
N LYS A 183 -16.77 -8.91 -1.32
CA LYS A 183 -16.79 -8.40 -2.68
C LYS A 183 -15.78 -7.25 -2.82
N ILE A 184 -15.11 -7.15 -3.97
CA ILE A 184 -14.23 -6.03 -4.25
C ILE A 184 -15.08 -4.84 -4.68
N SER A 185 -15.06 -3.77 -3.88
CA SER A 185 -15.70 -2.51 -4.20
C SER A 185 -14.77 -1.59 -5.01
N ARG A 186 -15.32 -0.64 -5.75
CA ARG A 186 -14.58 0.34 -6.55
C ARG A 186 -15.36 1.63 -6.67
N TYR A 187 -14.66 2.76 -6.71
CA TYR A 187 -15.23 3.99 -7.25
C TYR A 187 -15.29 3.91 -8.78
N PRO A 188 -16.16 4.71 -9.43
CA PRO A 188 -16.19 4.85 -10.88
C PRO A 188 -14.82 5.24 -11.45
N ALA A 189 -14.53 4.78 -12.68
CA ALA A 189 -13.23 4.99 -13.32
C ALA A 189 -12.84 6.47 -13.53
N ASN A 190 -13.82 7.37 -13.59
CA ASN A 190 -13.58 8.81 -13.69
C ASN A 190 -13.15 9.47 -12.35
N ILE A 191 -13.28 8.74 -11.23
CA ILE A 191 -12.84 9.16 -9.88
C ILE A 191 -11.58 8.39 -9.49
N ALA A 192 -11.59 7.07 -9.62
CA ALA A 192 -10.52 6.17 -9.23
C ALA A 192 -9.37 6.17 -10.26
N ARG A 193 -8.85 7.37 -10.57
CA ARG A 193 -7.80 7.63 -11.57
C ARG A 193 -6.44 7.79 -10.92
N TYR A 194 -5.44 7.20 -11.58
CA TYR A 194 -4.05 7.30 -11.15
C TYR A 194 -3.12 7.51 -12.34
N TYR A 195 -2.10 8.31 -12.13
CA TYR A 195 -0.94 8.44 -13.01
C TYR A 195 0.18 7.55 -12.51
N MET A 196 0.62 6.58 -13.32
CA MET A 196 1.77 5.72 -13.02
C MET A 196 3.05 6.39 -13.52
N LEU A 197 4.01 6.58 -12.60
CA LEU A 197 5.34 7.08 -12.93
C LEU A 197 6.11 6.01 -13.71
N THR A 198 6.91 6.44 -14.68
CA THR A 198 7.66 5.54 -15.55
C THR A 198 8.83 4.90 -14.79
N HIS A 199 8.92 3.58 -14.86
CA HIS A 199 10.03 2.82 -14.30
C HIS A 199 10.36 1.60 -15.15
N LYS A 200 11.55 1.02 -14.94
CA LYS A 200 11.91 -0.26 -15.53
C LYS A 200 11.03 -1.36 -14.91
N LYS A 201 10.36 -2.12 -15.75
CA LYS A 201 9.53 -3.26 -15.32
C LYS A 201 10.42 -4.39 -14.77
N ASP A 202 10.02 -4.98 -13.65
CA ASP A 202 10.63 -6.19 -13.14
C ASP A 202 10.27 -7.41 -13.98
N ASN A 203 11.18 -8.37 -14.02
CA ASN A 203 10.90 -9.65 -14.67
C ASN A 203 9.82 -10.42 -13.91
N PRO A 204 8.82 -10.97 -14.61
CA PRO A 204 7.79 -11.79 -13.99
C PRO A 204 8.38 -12.99 -13.24
N ASN A 205 7.81 -13.33 -12.08
CA ASN A 205 8.14 -14.58 -11.42
C ASN A 205 7.56 -15.75 -12.25
N PRO A 206 8.39 -16.69 -12.76
CA PRO A 206 7.91 -17.82 -13.56
C PRO A 206 6.95 -18.73 -12.78
N ASP A 207 7.11 -18.84 -11.44
CA ASP A 207 6.29 -19.70 -10.59
C ASP A 207 4.98 -19.05 -10.11
N ARG A 208 4.69 -17.79 -10.49
CA ARG A 208 3.53 -17.04 -9.97
C ARG A 208 2.19 -17.77 -10.18
N TYR A 209 1.99 -18.36 -11.34
CA TYR A 209 0.75 -19.09 -11.65
C TYR A 209 0.62 -20.39 -10.86
N LYS A 210 1.73 -21.14 -10.68
CA LYS A 210 1.75 -22.35 -9.83
C LYS A 210 1.40 -22.03 -8.39
N LYS A 211 1.94 -20.91 -7.87
CA LYS A 211 1.65 -20.43 -6.51
C LYS A 211 0.20 -19.97 -6.40
N LEU A 212 -0.30 -19.23 -7.37
CA LEU A 212 -1.69 -18.75 -7.41
C LEU A 212 -2.69 -19.93 -7.43
N TYR A 213 -2.46 -20.94 -8.27
CA TYR A 213 -3.30 -22.13 -8.34
C TYR A 213 -3.41 -22.88 -7.00
N LYS A 214 -2.32 -22.94 -6.24
CA LYS A 214 -2.27 -23.57 -4.92
C LYS A 214 -2.67 -22.63 -3.78
N GLY A 215 -3.04 -21.39 -4.06
CA GLY A 215 -3.34 -20.37 -3.06
C GLY A 215 -4.33 -20.81 -2.01
N ARG A 216 -5.48 -21.35 -2.43
CA ARG A 216 -6.58 -21.77 -1.56
C ARG A 216 -6.16 -22.75 -0.45
N THR A 217 -5.21 -23.64 -0.71
CA THR A 217 -4.73 -24.60 0.29
C THR A 217 -3.86 -23.95 1.37
N ARG A 218 -3.38 -22.72 1.15
CA ARG A 218 -2.46 -22.00 2.03
C ARG A 218 -3.10 -20.83 2.80
N TYR A 219 -4.33 -20.41 2.48
CA TYR A 219 -4.92 -19.19 3.09
C TYR A 219 -4.89 -19.20 4.62
N LYS A 220 -5.02 -20.37 5.25
CA LYS A 220 -4.99 -20.52 6.71
C LYS A 220 -3.58 -20.54 7.31
N THR A 221 -2.55 -20.82 6.53
CA THR A 221 -1.18 -21.08 7.03
C THR A 221 -0.12 -20.14 6.45
N ASP A 222 -0.44 -19.36 5.42
CA ASP A 222 0.46 -18.45 4.74
C ASP A 222 -0.15 -17.04 4.74
N GLY A 223 0.44 -16.15 5.50
CA GLY A 223 -0.03 -14.78 5.67
C GLY A 223 0.45 -14.13 6.96
N LEU A 224 -0.43 -13.38 7.63
CA LEU A 224 -0.07 -12.69 8.89
C LEU A 224 0.40 -13.66 9.98
N ASN A 225 -0.21 -14.84 10.08
CA ASN A 225 0.12 -15.85 11.10
C ASN A 225 1.45 -16.58 10.86
N SER A 226 2.02 -16.49 9.66
CA SER A 226 3.32 -17.08 9.32
C SER A 226 4.38 -16.03 8.95
N LEU A 227 4.09 -14.76 9.25
CA LEU A 227 4.95 -13.65 8.91
C LEU A 227 6.22 -13.66 9.78
N THR A 228 7.38 -13.79 9.15
CA THR A 228 8.69 -13.75 9.80
C THR A 228 9.59 -12.73 9.12
N TYR A 229 10.17 -11.82 9.89
CA TYR A 229 11.08 -10.79 9.40
C TYR A 229 11.97 -10.28 10.53
N LYS A 230 13.08 -9.69 10.17
CA LYS A 230 13.94 -8.96 11.10
C LYS A 230 13.84 -7.46 10.80
N ARG A 231 13.30 -6.69 11.74
CA ARG A 231 13.34 -5.23 11.63
C ARG A 231 14.76 -4.75 11.94
N LEU A 232 15.38 -4.10 10.97
CA LEU A 232 16.73 -3.54 11.09
C LEU A 232 16.68 -2.14 11.67
N ASP A 233 15.69 -1.33 11.22
CA ASP A 233 15.54 0.05 11.67
C ASP A 233 14.06 0.51 11.67
N LEU A 234 13.76 1.55 12.48
CA LEU A 234 12.50 2.28 12.48
C LEU A 234 12.78 3.75 12.79
N ILE A 235 12.63 4.63 11.81
CA ILE A 235 12.93 6.05 11.92
C ILE A 235 11.69 6.87 11.62
N LEU A 236 11.31 7.74 12.56
CA LEU A 236 10.24 8.72 12.38
C LEU A 236 10.79 9.95 11.64
N LYS A 237 10.81 9.90 10.30
CA LYS A 237 11.16 11.07 9.47
C LYS A 237 10.01 12.09 9.50
N LYS A 238 10.26 13.33 9.05
CA LYS A 238 9.22 14.37 9.03
C LYS A 238 8.04 13.98 8.12
N LEU A 239 8.31 13.37 6.96
CA LEU A 239 7.30 13.06 5.93
C LEU A 239 6.73 11.64 6.01
N TYR A 240 7.40 10.70 6.68
CA TYR A 240 6.97 9.30 6.78
C TYR A 240 7.70 8.56 7.90
N THR A 241 7.13 7.45 8.35
CA THR A 241 7.84 6.46 9.16
C THR A 241 8.58 5.52 8.23
N TRP A 242 9.90 5.44 8.38
CA TRP A 242 10.75 4.54 7.61
C TRP A 242 11.03 3.28 8.42
N VAL A 243 10.65 2.13 7.86
CA VAL A 243 10.88 0.82 8.48
C VAL A 243 11.75 0.00 7.53
N VAL A 244 12.96 -0.34 7.98
CA VAL A 244 13.89 -1.16 7.19
C VAL A 244 13.84 -2.60 7.71
N VAL A 245 13.62 -3.55 6.80
CA VAL A 245 13.45 -4.96 7.15
C VAL A 245 14.29 -5.89 6.30
N GLU A 246 14.83 -6.91 6.93
CA GLU A 246 15.42 -8.06 6.27
C GLU A 246 14.39 -9.19 6.21
N ILE A 247 14.18 -9.70 5.00
CA ILE A 247 13.28 -10.83 4.74
C ILE A 247 13.98 -11.84 3.83
N ASN A 248 13.71 -13.11 4.10
CA ASN A 248 14.36 -14.22 3.37
C ASN A 248 13.28 -15.18 2.85
N PRO A 249 13.51 -15.80 1.66
CA PRO A 249 12.70 -16.90 1.20
C PRO A 249 12.75 -18.06 2.20
N SER A 250 11.57 -18.58 2.58
CA SER A 250 11.43 -19.79 3.39
C SER A 250 11.48 -21.05 2.55
#